data_ed8fbddd9b306731fd13c025a5bb71d5
#
_entry.id   ed8fbddd9b306731fd13c025a5bb71d5
#
_cell.length_a   1.000
_cell.length_b   1.000
_cell.length_c   1.000
_cell.angle_alpha   90.00
_cell.angle_beta   90.00
_cell.angle_gamma   90.00
#
_symmetry.space_group_name_H-M   'P 1'
#
loop_
_entity.id
_entity.type
_entity.pdbx_description
1 polymer ?
#
loop_
_entity_poly.entity_id
_entity_poly.type
_entity_poly.pdbx_seq_one_letter_code
_entity_poly.pdbx_strand_id
1 'polypeptide(L)'
;MRPGDLRVLIRGAGELASATAHHLFSQGFVRIFLLDRRFPKAVRRKVCYCEAVLDGTQTIQGVTARFAPNLAAVETAHEQGEIAVGIMDSEAVIEQWRPDVFIEASMQRRNWGLTRDLAPIVIALGPGYIAHKDCDALVDTFRGPQVGNILEDTGEHLADEPPAQIMGFAEERTLKALRDGIFFTQHVIGDVVERGERIGTVVSVYGVEDYRRGVPVDASYSITARIGGVIRGLLRDGVPVKAGDRIGDVDPRGATDDLDHVSDKSHRVAEGVHEALLSLLADLKKAK
;
A
#
# COMPACT_ATOMS: atom_id res chain seq x y z
N MET A 1 25.68 -13.29 -0.87
CA MET A 1 25.34 -11.86 -0.65
C MET A 1 24.75 -11.76 0.74
N ARG A 2 25.09 -10.74 1.51
CA ARG A 2 24.48 -10.48 2.83
C ARG A 2 23.19 -9.69 2.61
N PRO A 3 22.15 -9.84 3.46
CA PRO A 3 20.89 -9.08 3.33
C PRO A 3 21.10 -7.58 3.19
N GLY A 4 22.00 -6.98 3.97
CA GLY A 4 22.27 -5.54 3.94
C GLY A 4 22.95 -5.01 2.67
N ASP A 5 23.51 -5.88 1.83
CA ASP A 5 24.15 -5.47 0.57
C ASP A 5 23.14 -5.44 -0.59
N LEU A 6 21.97 -6.11 -0.44
CA LEU A 6 20.97 -6.25 -1.50
C LEU A 6 20.11 -5.00 -1.65
N ARG A 7 19.98 -4.53 -2.90
CA ARG A 7 19.06 -3.45 -3.26
C ARG A 7 17.68 -4.02 -3.56
N VAL A 8 16.72 -3.69 -2.70
CA VAL A 8 15.33 -4.16 -2.80
C VAL A 8 14.46 -3.01 -3.30
N LEU A 9 13.92 -3.12 -4.50
CA LEU A 9 12.94 -2.19 -5.06
C LEU A 9 11.54 -2.77 -4.91
N ILE A 10 10.64 -2.01 -4.30
CA ILE A 10 9.24 -2.40 -4.11
C ILE A 10 8.35 -1.43 -4.89
N ARG A 11 7.58 -1.92 -5.84
CA ARG A 11 6.57 -1.12 -6.55
C ARG A 11 5.27 -1.12 -5.77
N GLY A 12 4.92 0.04 -5.21
CA GLY A 12 3.86 0.29 -4.24
C GLY A 12 4.42 0.70 -2.89
N ALA A 13 3.69 1.54 -2.14
CA ALA A 13 3.98 1.91 -0.75
C ALA A 13 2.71 1.94 0.11
N GLY A 14 1.66 1.21 -0.31
CA GLY A 14 0.44 0.97 0.45
C GLY A 14 0.65 -0.04 1.59
N GLU A 15 -0.43 -0.49 2.24
CA GLU A 15 -0.37 -1.30 3.46
C GLU A 15 0.50 -2.57 3.32
N LEU A 16 0.29 -3.39 2.27
CA LEU A 16 1.06 -4.63 2.07
C LEU A 16 2.53 -4.37 1.71
N ALA A 17 2.77 -3.41 0.82
CA ALA A 17 4.12 -2.99 0.45
C ALA A 17 4.90 -2.45 1.66
N SER A 18 4.25 -1.64 2.49
CA SER A 18 4.84 -1.07 3.70
C SER A 18 5.14 -2.14 4.75
N ALA A 19 4.23 -3.08 4.96
CA ALA A 19 4.46 -4.22 5.86
C ALA A 19 5.63 -5.08 5.38
N THR A 20 5.71 -5.34 4.07
CA THR A 20 6.83 -6.07 3.45
C THR A 20 8.15 -5.33 3.66
N ALA A 21 8.20 -4.03 3.37
CA ALA A 21 9.39 -3.23 3.56
C ALA A 21 9.83 -3.17 5.02
N HIS A 22 8.89 -2.95 5.95
CA HIS A 22 9.13 -2.95 7.39
C HIS A 22 9.71 -4.29 7.88
N HIS A 23 9.08 -5.40 7.47
CA HIS A 23 9.52 -6.74 7.86
C HIS A 23 10.93 -7.02 7.32
N LEU A 24 11.18 -6.82 6.02
CA LEU A 24 12.49 -7.03 5.42
C LEU A 24 13.57 -6.14 6.06
N PHE A 25 13.24 -4.88 6.37
CA PHE A 25 14.17 -3.97 7.06
C PHE A 25 14.55 -4.53 8.43
N SER A 26 13.59 -5.04 9.20
CA SER A 26 13.82 -5.69 10.49
C SER A 26 14.65 -6.97 10.38
N GLN A 27 14.67 -7.61 9.21
CA GLN A 27 15.49 -8.79 8.90
C GLN A 27 16.88 -8.44 8.32
N GLY A 28 17.24 -7.15 8.32
CA GLY A 28 18.55 -6.67 7.90
C GLY A 28 18.70 -6.32 6.42
N PHE A 29 17.63 -6.27 5.65
CA PHE A 29 17.63 -5.71 4.30
C PHE A 29 17.48 -4.19 4.40
N VAL A 30 18.61 -3.48 4.53
CA VAL A 30 18.60 -2.04 4.84
C VAL A 30 18.56 -1.12 3.61
N ARG A 31 18.71 -1.67 2.40
CA ARG A 31 18.67 -0.90 1.16
C ARG A 31 17.34 -1.09 0.43
N ILE A 32 16.26 -0.61 1.05
CA ILE A 32 14.90 -0.73 0.53
C ILE A 32 14.44 0.60 -0.06
N PHE A 33 13.91 0.53 -1.28
CA PHE A 33 13.33 1.67 -1.97
C PHE A 33 11.92 1.32 -2.46
N LEU A 34 10.90 2.10 -2.03
CA LEU A 34 9.52 1.97 -2.47
C LEU A 34 9.19 3.03 -3.52
N LEU A 35 8.45 2.64 -4.56
CA LEU A 35 7.91 3.56 -5.56
C LEU A 35 6.40 3.63 -5.45
N ASP A 36 5.86 4.84 -5.35
CA ASP A 36 4.42 5.07 -5.38
C ASP A 36 4.08 6.27 -6.30
N ARG A 37 2.81 6.57 -6.39
CA ARG A 37 2.29 7.71 -7.14
C ARG A 37 2.32 8.99 -6.31
N ARG A 38 2.28 10.14 -6.99
CA ARG A 38 2.24 11.47 -6.35
C ARG A 38 1.05 11.66 -5.39
N PHE A 39 -0.08 11.03 -5.68
CA PHE A 39 -1.28 11.05 -4.82
C PHE A 39 -1.60 9.61 -4.41
N PRO A 40 -1.01 9.13 -3.32
CA PRO A 40 -1.26 7.79 -2.83
C PRO A 40 -2.73 7.60 -2.42
N LYS A 41 -3.28 6.42 -2.68
CA LYS A 41 -4.66 6.06 -2.30
C LYS A 41 -4.69 5.09 -1.12
N ALA A 42 -3.82 5.29 -0.15
CA ALA A 42 -3.81 4.49 1.06
C ALA A 42 -4.94 4.91 2.00
N VAL A 43 -5.75 3.94 2.43
CA VAL A 43 -6.81 4.14 3.41
C VAL A 43 -6.26 4.00 4.83
N ARG A 44 -5.46 2.96 5.09
CA ARG A 44 -4.79 2.73 6.37
C ARG A 44 -3.47 3.52 6.47
N ARG A 45 -3.56 4.85 6.31
CA ARG A 45 -2.39 5.74 6.17
C ARG A 45 -1.36 5.64 7.30
N LYS A 46 -1.79 5.41 8.54
CA LYS A 46 -0.89 5.29 9.69
C LYS A 46 0.11 4.13 9.58
N VAL A 47 -0.18 3.13 8.74
CA VAL A 47 0.67 1.97 8.47
C VAL A 47 1.12 1.88 7.00
N CYS A 48 1.22 3.02 6.32
CA CYS A 48 1.62 3.10 4.92
C CYS A 48 2.75 4.10 4.71
N TYR A 49 3.88 3.64 4.19
CA TYR A 49 5.04 4.49 3.91
C TYR A 49 4.82 5.48 2.76
N CYS A 50 3.77 5.30 1.95
CA CYS A 50 3.41 6.29 0.93
C CYS A 50 3.09 7.68 1.50
N GLU A 51 2.77 7.80 2.79
CA GLU A 51 2.56 9.10 3.43
C GLU A 51 3.84 9.95 3.44
N ALA A 52 5.02 9.34 3.43
CA ALA A 52 6.29 10.05 3.30
C ALA A 52 6.37 10.90 2.03
N VAL A 53 5.67 10.53 0.94
CA VAL A 53 5.60 11.33 -0.31
C VAL A 53 5.03 12.73 -0.05
N LEU A 54 4.11 12.86 0.90
CA LEU A 54 3.39 14.10 1.21
C LEU A 54 3.95 14.80 2.46
N ASP A 55 4.37 14.03 3.47
CA ASP A 55 4.81 14.55 4.77
C ASP A 55 6.35 14.58 4.93
N GLY A 56 7.09 14.11 3.90
CA GLY A 56 8.54 14.01 3.93
C GLY A 56 9.05 12.74 4.60
N THR A 57 8.41 12.30 5.68
CA THR A 57 8.74 11.06 6.41
C THR A 57 7.48 10.37 6.93
N GLN A 58 7.59 9.05 7.13
CA GLN A 58 6.57 8.25 7.82
C GLN A 58 7.27 7.18 8.67
N THR A 59 6.88 7.09 9.93
CA THR A 59 7.40 6.07 10.85
C THR A 59 6.32 5.05 11.18
N ILE A 60 6.63 3.77 11.00
CA ILE A 60 5.75 2.63 11.33
C ILE A 60 6.51 1.75 12.31
N GLN A 61 5.97 1.59 13.52
CA GLN A 61 6.54 0.71 14.56
C GLN A 61 8.09 0.86 14.72
N GLY A 62 8.57 2.11 14.74
CA GLY A 62 9.98 2.43 14.96
C GLY A 62 10.87 2.44 13.70
N VAL A 63 10.39 2.00 12.54
CA VAL A 63 11.10 2.08 11.27
C VAL A 63 10.63 3.29 10.47
N THR A 64 11.54 4.18 10.09
CA THR A 64 11.24 5.41 9.35
C THR A 64 11.48 5.22 7.86
N ALA A 65 10.56 5.71 7.05
CA ALA A 65 10.76 5.91 5.63
C ALA A 65 10.78 7.40 5.29
N ARG A 66 11.64 7.78 4.36
CA ARG A 66 11.87 9.16 3.91
C ARG A 66 11.57 9.33 2.42
N PHE A 67 10.93 10.44 2.08
CA PHE A 67 10.74 10.82 0.68
C PHE A 67 12.08 11.11 0.00
N ALA A 68 12.31 10.46 -1.12
CA ALA A 68 13.51 10.59 -1.96
C ALA A 68 13.10 11.03 -3.37
N PRO A 69 13.28 12.30 -3.74
CA PRO A 69 12.91 12.82 -5.06
C PRO A 69 13.82 12.36 -6.20
N ASN A 70 14.98 11.79 -5.90
CA ASN A 70 15.96 11.27 -6.85
C ASN A 70 16.84 10.20 -6.21
N LEU A 71 17.66 9.51 -7.03
CA LEU A 71 18.50 8.40 -6.57
C LEU A 71 19.59 8.82 -5.55
N ALA A 72 20.08 10.03 -5.61
CA ALA A 72 21.04 10.53 -4.61
C ALA A 72 20.37 10.63 -3.22
N ALA A 73 19.11 11.08 -3.17
CA ALA A 73 18.33 11.10 -1.94
C ALA A 73 17.97 9.69 -1.43
N VAL A 74 17.83 8.70 -2.32
CA VAL A 74 17.67 7.29 -1.94
C VAL A 74 18.90 6.79 -1.17
N GLU A 75 20.10 7.03 -1.70
CA GLU A 75 21.34 6.63 -1.01
C GLU A 75 21.49 7.36 0.33
N THR A 76 21.15 8.66 0.39
CA THR A 76 21.17 9.43 1.64
C THR A 76 20.23 8.84 2.70
N ALA A 77 19.02 8.44 2.32
CA ALA A 77 18.08 7.78 3.24
C ALA A 77 18.65 6.45 3.77
N HIS A 78 19.26 5.65 2.91
CA HIS A 78 19.89 4.38 3.32
C HIS A 78 21.09 4.60 4.27
N GLU A 79 21.92 5.62 4.02
CA GLU A 79 23.03 6.01 4.91
C GLU A 79 22.55 6.45 6.29
N GLN A 80 21.34 7.00 6.38
CA GLN A 80 20.69 7.38 7.64
C GLN A 80 19.96 6.21 8.33
N GLY A 81 19.99 5.01 7.74
CA GLY A 81 19.28 3.85 8.26
C GLY A 81 17.77 3.93 8.08
N GLU A 82 17.30 4.61 7.03
CA GLU A 82 15.89 4.79 6.70
C GLU A 82 15.53 4.11 5.38
N ILE A 83 14.27 3.73 5.23
CA ILE A 83 13.69 3.26 3.98
C ILE A 83 13.49 4.46 3.05
N ALA A 84 13.79 4.33 1.75
CA ALA A 84 13.49 5.37 0.78
C ALA A 84 12.09 5.18 0.17
N VAL A 85 11.37 6.29 -0.09
CA VAL A 85 10.11 6.31 -0.85
C VAL A 85 10.17 7.36 -1.93
N GLY A 86 9.85 7.01 -3.18
CA GLY A 86 9.89 7.96 -4.31
C GLY A 86 8.68 7.85 -5.23
N ILE A 87 8.61 8.81 -6.16
CA ILE A 87 7.58 8.88 -7.21
C ILE A 87 8.19 8.86 -8.61
N MET A 88 9.43 8.39 -8.70
CA MET A 88 10.16 8.28 -9.96
C MET A 88 9.56 7.20 -10.87
N ASP A 89 9.85 7.31 -12.14
CA ASP A 89 9.49 6.29 -13.11
C ASP A 89 10.19 4.95 -12.81
N SER A 90 9.42 3.87 -12.79
CA SER A 90 9.89 2.54 -12.38
C SER A 90 10.96 1.99 -13.33
N GLU A 91 10.81 2.16 -14.64
CA GLU A 91 11.76 1.65 -15.65
C GLU A 91 13.07 2.38 -15.55
N ALA A 92 13.04 3.71 -15.43
CA ALA A 92 14.23 4.53 -15.23
C ALA A 92 14.98 4.17 -13.93
N VAL A 93 14.24 3.88 -12.84
CA VAL A 93 14.84 3.44 -11.58
C VAL A 93 15.49 2.06 -11.73
N ILE A 94 14.84 1.11 -12.37
CA ILE A 94 15.39 -0.24 -12.59
C ILE A 94 16.69 -0.15 -13.39
N GLU A 95 16.70 0.62 -14.47
CA GLU A 95 17.88 0.79 -15.33
C GLU A 95 19.07 1.42 -14.59
N GLN A 96 18.83 2.48 -13.82
CA GLN A 96 19.89 3.27 -13.18
C GLN A 96 20.32 2.70 -11.82
N TRP A 97 19.36 2.29 -10.98
CA TRP A 97 19.63 1.80 -9.63
C TRP A 97 19.96 0.31 -9.59
N ARG A 98 19.51 -0.46 -10.59
CA ARG A 98 19.79 -1.89 -10.77
C ARG A 98 19.50 -2.70 -9.50
N PRO A 99 18.23 -2.89 -9.15
CA PRO A 99 17.85 -3.66 -7.97
C PRO A 99 18.31 -5.13 -8.10
N ASP A 100 18.69 -5.74 -6.99
CA ASP A 100 18.95 -7.18 -6.89
C ASP A 100 17.63 -7.95 -6.72
N VAL A 101 16.64 -7.30 -6.11
CA VAL A 101 15.30 -7.82 -5.84
C VAL A 101 14.25 -6.80 -6.27
N PHE A 102 13.28 -7.22 -7.07
CA PHE A 102 12.12 -6.43 -7.41
C PHE A 102 10.87 -7.09 -6.81
N ILE A 103 10.07 -6.31 -6.07
CA ILE A 103 8.83 -6.78 -5.47
C ILE A 103 7.65 -5.96 -6.02
N GLU A 104 6.74 -6.62 -6.70
CA GLU A 104 5.50 -6.03 -7.18
C GLU A 104 4.43 -6.08 -6.08
N ALA A 105 4.15 -4.96 -5.47
CA ALA A 105 3.22 -4.82 -4.36
C ALA A 105 2.19 -3.68 -4.56
N SER A 106 2.03 -3.21 -5.80
CA SER A 106 1.07 -2.15 -6.14
C SER A 106 -0.38 -2.61 -6.10
N MET A 107 -0.62 -3.91 -5.93
CA MET A 107 -1.95 -4.55 -5.90
C MET A 107 -2.78 -4.29 -7.16
N GLN A 108 -2.12 -4.22 -8.30
CA GLN A 108 -2.76 -4.18 -9.61
C GLN A 108 -3.35 -5.55 -9.92
N ARG A 109 -4.56 -5.59 -10.48
CA ARG A 109 -5.26 -6.84 -10.85
C ARG A 109 -4.86 -7.39 -12.21
N ARG A 110 -4.00 -6.71 -12.91
CA ARG A 110 -3.49 -7.07 -14.23
C ARG A 110 -1.99 -6.85 -14.23
N ASN A 111 -1.30 -7.70 -14.96
CA ASN A 111 0.11 -7.49 -15.22
C ASN A 111 0.29 -6.24 -16.10
N TRP A 112 1.00 -5.26 -15.59
CA TRP A 112 1.39 -4.00 -16.25
C TRP A 112 2.90 -3.96 -16.49
N GLY A 113 3.41 -4.99 -17.17
CA GLY A 113 4.81 -5.05 -17.54
C GLY A 113 5.71 -5.67 -16.49
N LEU A 114 5.18 -6.49 -15.57
CA LEU A 114 6.00 -7.33 -14.72
C LEU A 114 6.56 -8.48 -15.54
N THR A 115 7.87 -8.62 -15.55
CA THR A 115 8.60 -9.75 -16.15
C THR A 115 9.75 -10.14 -15.22
N ARG A 116 10.24 -11.36 -15.37
CA ARG A 116 11.36 -11.87 -14.57
C ARG A 116 12.70 -11.22 -14.86
N ASP A 117 12.77 -10.40 -15.93
CA ASP A 117 14.00 -9.71 -16.36
C ASP A 117 14.24 -8.39 -15.64
N LEU A 118 13.27 -7.92 -14.82
CA LEU A 118 13.38 -6.64 -14.12
C LEU A 118 14.46 -6.62 -13.05
N ALA A 119 14.78 -7.78 -12.46
CA ALA A 119 15.85 -7.96 -11.47
C ALA A 119 16.28 -9.43 -11.42
N PRO A 120 17.43 -9.75 -10.79
CA PRO A 120 17.85 -11.13 -10.52
C PRO A 120 16.83 -11.97 -9.74
N ILE A 121 16.01 -11.33 -8.91
CA ILE A 121 14.87 -11.94 -8.20
C ILE A 121 13.66 -11.03 -8.39
N VAL A 122 12.54 -11.59 -8.83
CA VAL A 122 11.26 -10.89 -9.01
C VAL A 122 10.17 -11.62 -8.24
N ILE A 123 9.56 -10.94 -7.27
CA ILE A 123 8.46 -11.46 -6.45
C ILE A 123 7.21 -10.62 -6.70
N ALA A 124 6.04 -11.25 -6.80
CA ALA A 124 4.76 -10.54 -6.94
C ALA A 124 3.82 -10.83 -5.78
N LEU A 125 2.98 -9.86 -5.43
CA LEU A 125 1.93 -9.97 -4.43
C LEU A 125 0.54 -9.96 -5.07
N GLY A 126 -0.26 -10.97 -4.75
CA GLY A 126 -1.68 -11.03 -5.07
C GLY A 126 -2.01 -11.45 -6.50
N PRO A 127 -3.28 -11.23 -6.88
CA PRO A 127 -3.80 -11.71 -8.15
C PRO A 127 -3.26 -10.91 -9.34
N GLY A 128 -3.36 -11.51 -10.52
CA GLY A 128 -3.03 -10.86 -11.80
C GLY A 128 -1.66 -11.22 -12.35
N TYR A 129 -0.92 -12.10 -11.67
CA TYR A 129 0.40 -12.58 -12.07
C TYR A 129 0.42 -14.12 -12.13
N ILE A 130 1.36 -14.67 -12.91
CA ILE A 130 1.58 -16.10 -13.06
C ILE A 130 2.97 -16.42 -12.51
N ALA A 131 3.05 -17.30 -11.51
CA ALA A 131 4.31 -17.77 -10.96
C ALA A 131 5.15 -18.44 -12.06
N HIS A 132 6.47 -18.28 -11.97
CA HIS A 132 7.48 -18.81 -12.91
C HIS A 132 7.41 -18.27 -14.35
N LYS A 133 6.37 -17.47 -14.69
CA LYS A 133 6.23 -16.77 -15.98
C LYS A 133 6.48 -15.28 -15.81
N ASP A 134 5.69 -14.61 -14.97
CA ASP A 134 5.75 -13.16 -14.76
C ASP A 134 6.72 -12.79 -13.62
N CYS A 135 6.90 -13.68 -12.65
CA CYS A 135 7.76 -13.54 -11.48
C CYS A 135 8.39 -14.89 -11.10
N ASP A 136 9.41 -14.86 -10.24
CA ASP A 136 10.07 -16.05 -9.71
C ASP A 136 9.26 -16.68 -8.57
N ALA A 137 8.58 -15.85 -7.77
CA ALA A 137 7.64 -16.29 -6.74
C ALA A 137 6.41 -15.38 -6.71
N LEU A 138 5.26 -15.98 -6.41
CA LEU A 138 3.98 -15.28 -6.22
C LEU A 138 3.47 -15.55 -4.81
N VAL A 139 3.16 -14.50 -4.05
CA VAL A 139 2.66 -14.61 -2.67
C VAL A 139 1.18 -14.28 -2.60
N ASP A 140 0.40 -15.17 -2.00
CA ASP A 140 -1.04 -14.99 -1.83
C ASP A 140 -1.36 -13.83 -0.87
N THR A 141 -2.26 -12.96 -1.31
CA THR A 141 -2.75 -11.85 -0.50
C THR A 141 -4.23 -11.96 -0.19
N PHE A 142 -4.91 -13.03 -0.62
CA PHE A 142 -6.32 -13.22 -0.36
C PHE A 142 -6.53 -13.64 1.10
N ARG A 143 -7.52 -13.04 1.77
CA ARG A 143 -7.84 -13.34 3.16
C ARG A 143 -8.35 -14.77 3.30
N GLY A 144 -7.66 -15.56 4.09
CA GLY A 144 -7.99 -16.98 4.30
C GLY A 144 -6.82 -17.73 4.92
N PRO A 145 -6.89 -19.04 4.97
CA PRO A 145 -5.84 -19.87 5.55
C PRO A 145 -4.54 -19.85 4.74
N GLN A 146 -4.60 -19.48 3.46
CA GLN A 146 -3.44 -19.47 2.55
C GLN A 146 -2.77 -18.09 2.45
N VAL A 147 -3.28 -17.06 3.12
CA VAL A 147 -2.68 -15.72 3.07
C VAL A 147 -1.20 -15.75 3.47
N GLY A 148 -0.34 -15.22 2.62
CA GLY A 148 1.11 -15.25 2.78
C GLY A 148 1.80 -16.49 2.21
N ASN A 149 1.05 -17.52 1.77
CA ASN A 149 1.66 -18.69 1.14
C ASN A 149 2.27 -18.34 -0.23
N ILE A 150 3.35 -19.02 -0.57
CA ILE A 150 3.92 -18.98 -1.92
C ILE A 150 3.06 -19.85 -2.81
N LEU A 151 2.59 -19.31 -3.93
CA LEU A 151 1.74 -19.98 -4.89
C LEU A 151 2.58 -20.60 -6.01
N GLU A 152 2.28 -21.85 -6.35
CA GLU A 152 2.93 -22.58 -7.45
C GLU A 152 2.37 -22.22 -8.84
N ASP A 153 1.21 -21.57 -8.89
CA ASP A 153 0.48 -21.24 -10.11
C ASP A 153 -0.12 -19.83 -10.06
N THR A 154 -1.08 -19.54 -10.88
CA THR A 154 -1.75 -18.25 -10.96
C THR A 154 -2.44 -17.87 -9.64
N GLY A 155 -2.38 -16.62 -9.28
CA GLY A 155 -3.29 -16.07 -8.29
C GLY A 155 -4.73 -16.07 -8.84
N GLU A 156 -5.49 -17.13 -8.61
CA GLU A 156 -6.84 -17.32 -9.16
C GLU A 156 -7.88 -16.28 -8.70
N HIS A 157 -7.57 -15.53 -7.65
CA HIS A 157 -8.49 -14.55 -7.06
C HIS A 157 -8.50 -13.25 -7.86
N LEU A 158 -9.17 -13.24 -9.00
CA LEU A 158 -9.39 -12.02 -9.81
C LEU A 158 -10.47 -11.10 -9.23
N ALA A 159 -11.28 -11.59 -8.31
CA ALA A 159 -12.34 -10.82 -7.67
C ALA A 159 -11.82 -9.91 -6.56
N ASP A 160 -12.58 -8.86 -6.26
CA ASP A 160 -12.38 -8.06 -5.06
C ASP A 160 -12.48 -8.95 -3.81
N GLU A 161 -11.47 -8.88 -2.95
CA GLU A 161 -11.60 -9.46 -1.63
C GLU A 161 -12.71 -8.74 -0.87
N PRO A 162 -13.76 -9.43 -0.42
CA PRO A 162 -14.82 -8.80 0.34
C PRO A 162 -14.25 -8.23 1.64
N PRO A 163 -14.80 -7.11 2.15
CA PRO A 163 -14.40 -6.59 3.45
C PRO A 163 -14.58 -7.66 4.54
N ALA A 164 -13.64 -7.72 5.48
CA ALA A 164 -13.77 -8.62 6.62
C ALA A 164 -15.04 -8.31 7.41
N GLN A 165 -15.80 -9.34 7.75
CA GLN A 165 -16.94 -9.19 8.64
C GLN A 165 -16.44 -8.95 10.07
N ILE A 166 -16.88 -7.87 10.70
CA ILE A 166 -16.59 -7.51 12.09
C ILE A 166 -17.91 -7.14 12.76
N MET A 167 -18.26 -7.83 13.84
CA MET A 167 -19.52 -7.65 14.59
C MET A 167 -20.78 -7.65 13.69
N GLY A 168 -20.78 -8.51 12.65
CA GLY A 168 -21.89 -8.63 11.71
C GLY A 168 -21.85 -7.65 10.54
N PHE A 169 -20.97 -6.66 10.53
CA PHE A 169 -20.84 -5.67 9.46
C PHE A 169 -19.66 -6.02 8.52
N ALA A 170 -19.86 -5.91 7.23
CA ALA A 170 -18.83 -6.12 6.20
C ALA A 170 -18.76 -4.91 5.25
N GLU A 171 -19.64 -4.84 4.24
CA GLU A 171 -19.71 -3.74 3.28
C GLU A 171 -20.10 -2.40 3.92
N GLU A 172 -20.88 -2.43 4.98
CA GLU A 172 -21.33 -1.24 5.71
C GLU A 172 -20.16 -0.48 6.35
N ARG A 173 -19.09 -1.20 6.66
CA ARG A 173 -17.86 -0.62 7.23
C ARG A 173 -17.06 0.20 6.21
N THR A 174 -17.24 -0.09 4.92
CA THR A 174 -16.44 0.49 3.85
C THR A 174 -17.10 1.74 3.29
N LEU A 175 -16.37 2.84 3.27
CA LEU A 175 -16.76 4.08 2.61
C LEU A 175 -16.18 4.08 1.19
N LYS A 176 -17.03 4.28 0.17
CA LYS A 176 -16.63 4.29 -1.25
C LYS A 176 -17.06 5.57 -1.94
N ALA A 177 -16.26 6.04 -2.88
CA ALA A 177 -16.63 7.11 -3.79
C ALA A 177 -17.73 6.63 -4.75
N LEU A 178 -18.79 7.40 -4.88
CA LEU A 178 -19.89 7.12 -5.83
C LEU A 178 -19.65 7.77 -7.21
N ARG A 179 -18.75 8.74 -7.28
CA ARG A 179 -18.42 9.51 -8.51
C ARG A 179 -16.94 9.90 -8.50
N ASP A 180 -16.44 10.24 -9.67
CA ASP A 180 -15.12 10.84 -9.84
C ASP A 180 -15.11 12.27 -9.25
N GLY A 181 -13.99 12.66 -8.65
CA GLY A 181 -13.80 13.99 -8.09
C GLY A 181 -12.60 14.09 -7.16
N ILE A 182 -12.61 15.10 -6.31
CA ILE A 182 -11.63 15.31 -5.25
C ILE A 182 -12.34 15.07 -3.91
N PHE A 183 -11.75 14.23 -3.08
CA PHE A 183 -12.26 13.95 -1.73
C PHE A 183 -11.78 15.01 -0.74
N PHE A 184 -12.71 15.57 0.03
CA PHE A 184 -12.44 16.51 1.13
C PHE A 184 -13.02 15.99 2.43
N THR A 185 -12.27 16.13 3.51
CA THR A 185 -12.65 15.72 4.86
C THR A 185 -11.98 16.57 5.93
N GLN A 186 -12.66 16.73 7.06
CA GLN A 186 -12.07 17.29 8.30
C GLN A 186 -11.82 16.20 9.34
N HIS A 187 -12.31 14.98 9.09
CA HIS A 187 -12.06 13.85 9.97
C HIS A 187 -10.65 13.31 9.83
N VAL A 188 -10.19 12.70 10.91
CA VAL A 188 -8.91 12.00 10.97
C VAL A 188 -9.09 10.52 11.37
N ILE A 189 -8.09 9.70 11.11
CA ILE A 189 -8.07 8.31 11.57
C ILE A 189 -8.00 8.31 13.11
N GLY A 190 -8.97 7.66 13.75
CA GLY A 190 -9.17 7.63 15.18
C GLY A 190 -10.41 8.36 15.66
N ASP A 191 -11.04 9.19 14.82
CA ASP A 191 -12.30 9.83 15.18
C ASP A 191 -13.41 8.79 15.41
N VAL A 192 -14.21 9.03 16.44
CA VAL A 192 -15.44 8.28 16.70
C VAL A 192 -16.57 8.93 15.93
N VAL A 193 -17.33 8.13 15.20
CA VAL A 193 -18.42 8.62 14.35
C VAL A 193 -19.71 7.85 14.58
N GLU A 194 -20.85 8.51 14.37
CA GLU A 194 -22.16 7.91 14.44
C GLU A 194 -22.68 7.48 13.06
N ARG A 195 -23.64 6.56 13.04
CA ARG A 195 -24.33 6.21 11.80
C ARG A 195 -25.05 7.43 11.22
N GLY A 196 -24.81 7.70 9.95
CA GLY A 196 -25.38 8.84 9.22
C GLY A 196 -24.51 10.11 9.28
N GLU A 197 -23.48 10.11 10.09
CA GLU A 197 -22.53 11.22 10.19
C GLU A 197 -21.76 11.43 8.88
N ARG A 198 -21.59 12.69 8.49
CA ARG A 198 -20.86 13.05 7.27
C ARG A 198 -19.36 12.96 7.49
N ILE A 199 -18.72 12.02 6.83
CA ILE A 199 -17.27 11.79 6.92
C ILE A 199 -16.50 12.70 5.98
N GLY A 200 -17.09 13.07 4.85
CA GLY A 200 -16.44 13.95 3.88
C GLY A 200 -17.34 14.23 2.67
N THR A 201 -16.76 14.88 1.69
CA THR A 201 -17.46 15.27 0.46
C THR A 201 -16.56 14.97 -0.73
N VAL A 202 -17.13 14.43 -1.79
CA VAL A 202 -16.46 14.34 -3.10
C VAL A 202 -17.02 15.45 -3.99
N VAL A 203 -16.12 16.28 -4.49
CA VAL A 203 -16.42 17.45 -5.31
C VAL A 203 -15.92 17.23 -6.72
N SER A 204 -16.73 17.54 -7.74
CA SER A 204 -16.28 17.56 -9.12
C SER A 204 -15.05 18.44 -9.28
N VAL A 205 -14.10 18.02 -10.13
CA VAL A 205 -12.86 18.78 -10.38
C VAL A 205 -13.15 20.24 -10.76
N TYR A 206 -14.24 20.49 -11.49
CA TYR A 206 -14.65 21.84 -11.90
C TYR A 206 -15.23 22.71 -10.76
N GLY A 207 -15.66 22.09 -9.66
CA GLY A 207 -16.24 22.79 -8.50
C GLY A 207 -15.28 22.99 -7.32
N VAL A 208 -14.03 22.58 -7.42
CA VAL A 208 -13.08 22.57 -6.30
C VAL A 208 -12.81 23.99 -5.76
N GLU A 209 -12.62 24.97 -6.62
CA GLU A 209 -12.33 26.35 -6.20
C GLU A 209 -13.54 26.97 -5.48
N ASP A 210 -14.75 26.73 -5.96
CA ASP A 210 -15.97 27.21 -5.31
C ASP A 210 -16.18 26.51 -3.97
N TYR A 211 -15.97 25.20 -3.90
CA TYR A 211 -16.04 24.44 -2.66
C TYR A 211 -15.07 24.97 -1.60
N ARG A 212 -13.82 25.24 -1.99
CA ARG A 212 -12.79 25.81 -1.07
C ARG A 212 -13.16 27.19 -0.56
N ARG A 213 -13.90 27.96 -1.32
CA ARG A 213 -14.44 29.28 -0.94
C ARG A 213 -15.73 29.19 -0.14
N GLY A 214 -16.24 27.98 0.12
CA GLY A 214 -17.50 27.77 0.84
C GLY A 214 -18.75 28.01 0.00
N VAL A 215 -18.61 28.16 -1.32
CA VAL A 215 -19.74 28.29 -2.26
C VAL A 215 -20.39 26.92 -2.47
N PRO A 216 -21.73 26.79 -2.43
CA PRO A 216 -22.40 25.54 -2.74
C PRO A 216 -22.05 25.04 -4.15
N VAL A 217 -21.72 23.76 -4.29
CA VAL A 217 -21.39 23.12 -5.55
C VAL A 217 -22.40 22.02 -5.84
N ASP A 218 -23.21 22.19 -6.87
CA ASP A 218 -24.26 21.23 -7.27
C ASP A 218 -23.71 19.83 -7.62
N ALA A 219 -22.46 19.76 -8.06
CA ALA A 219 -21.77 18.51 -8.40
C ALA A 219 -21.03 17.86 -7.23
N SER A 220 -21.34 18.23 -5.98
CA SER A 220 -20.78 17.60 -4.78
C SER A 220 -21.73 16.56 -4.20
N TYR A 221 -21.16 15.54 -3.53
CA TYR A 221 -21.96 14.62 -2.74
C TYR A 221 -21.23 14.23 -1.44
N SER A 222 -22.02 14.00 -0.39
CA SER A 222 -21.50 13.63 0.91
C SER A 222 -21.24 12.13 1.03
N ILE A 223 -20.13 11.78 1.66
CA ILE A 223 -19.84 10.43 2.14
C ILE A 223 -20.28 10.39 3.60
N THR A 224 -21.16 9.45 3.93
CA THR A 224 -21.66 9.27 5.31
C THR A 224 -21.29 7.91 5.87
N ALA A 225 -21.07 7.85 7.16
CA ALA A 225 -20.87 6.61 7.89
C ALA A 225 -22.16 5.76 7.86
N ARG A 226 -22.06 4.50 7.42
CA ARG A 226 -23.22 3.59 7.37
C ARG A 226 -23.43 2.85 8.68
N ILE A 227 -22.42 2.87 9.57
CA ILE A 227 -22.43 2.34 10.93
C ILE A 227 -21.72 3.33 11.87
N GLY A 228 -21.98 3.24 13.17
CA GLY A 228 -21.17 3.90 14.19
C GLY A 228 -19.88 3.13 14.47
N GLY A 229 -18.85 3.82 14.94
CA GLY A 229 -17.56 3.23 15.31
C GLY A 229 -16.40 4.21 15.18
N VAL A 230 -15.19 3.69 15.08
CA VAL A 230 -13.96 4.47 14.92
C VAL A 230 -13.54 4.47 13.45
N ILE A 231 -13.15 5.61 12.91
CA ILE A 231 -12.50 5.70 11.60
C ILE A 231 -11.14 5.01 11.68
N ARG A 232 -11.07 3.77 11.20
CA ARG A 232 -9.84 2.97 11.19
C ARG A 232 -8.93 3.31 10.02
N GLY A 233 -9.51 3.78 8.95
CA GLY A 233 -8.82 4.19 7.75
C GLY A 233 -9.58 5.27 7.01
N LEU A 234 -8.85 6.21 6.43
CA LEU A 234 -9.41 7.34 5.68
C LEU A 234 -8.38 7.85 4.68
N LEU A 235 -8.80 8.08 3.43
CA LEU A 235 -7.96 8.76 2.45
C LEU A 235 -7.61 10.17 2.95
N ARG A 236 -6.48 10.66 2.50
CA ARG A 236 -6.06 12.04 2.77
C ARG A 236 -7.01 13.03 2.09
N ASP A 237 -7.20 14.17 2.75
CA ASP A 237 -7.89 15.33 2.20
C ASP A 237 -7.25 15.80 0.88
N GLY A 238 -8.07 16.20 -0.09
CA GLY A 238 -7.62 16.70 -1.38
C GLY A 238 -7.16 15.63 -2.38
N VAL A 239 -7.34 14.34 -2.11
CA VAL A 239 -6.93 13.26 -3.02
C VAL A 239 -7.96 13.06 -4.14
N PRO A 240 -7.52 12.95 -5.42
CA PRO A 240 -8.39 12.58 -6.53
C PRO A 240 -8.92 11.14 -6.38
N VAL A 241 -10.22 10.97 -6.52
CA VAL A 241 -10.90 9.67 -6.44
C VAL A 241 -11.72 9.38 -7.69
N LYS A 242 -11.90 8.09 -7.99
CA LYS A 242 -12.81 7.59 -9.01
C LYS A 242 -13.99 6.88 -8.36
N ALA A 243 -15.10 6.79 -9.08
CA ALA A 243 -16.22 5.96 -8.66
C ALA A 243 -15.75 4.54 -8.33
N GLY A 244 -16.16 4.02 -7.17
CA GLY A 244 -15.75 2.73 -6.64
C GLY A 244 -14.48 2.74 -5.78
N ASP A 245 -13.67 3.81 -5.80
CA ASP A 245 -12.49 3.89 -4.93
C ASP A 245 -12.91 3.82 -3.46
N ARG A 246 -12.15 3.04 -2.68
CA ARG A 246 -12.32 2.98 -1.22
C ARG A 246 -11.79 4.28 -0.62
N ILE A 247 -12.64 4.99 0.11
CA ILE A 247 -12.33 6.26 0.78
C ILE A 247 -11.94 6.04 2.23
N GLY A 248 -12.59 5.10 2.90
CA GLY A 248 -12.38 4.90 4.32
C GLY A 248 -12.95 3.58 4.83
N ASP A 249 -12.79 3.39 6.14
CA ASP A 249 -13.16 2.18 6.86
C ASP A 249 -13.53 2.54 8.29
N VAL A 250 -14.74 2.15 8.73
CA VAL A 250 -15.21 2.34 10.10
C VAL A 250 -15.16 1.00 10.84
N ASP A 251 -14.54 0.99 12.01
CA ASP A 251 -14.47 -0.19 12.88
C ASP A 251 -15.54 -0.12 13.98
N PRO A 252 -16.53 -1.02 13.98
CA PRO A 252 -17.62 -0.99 14.96
C PRO A 252 -17.18 -1.38 16.37
N ARG A 253 -15.98 -1.95 16.56
CA ARG A 253 -15.47 -2.33 17.87
C ARG A 253 -15.11 -1.13 18.75
N GLY A 254 -14.93 0.06 18.14
CA GLY A 254 -14.51 1.24 18.85
C GLY A 254 -13.07 1.21 19.35
N ALA A 255 -12.28 0.21 18.95
CA ALA A 255 -10.89 0.06 19.36
C ALA A 255 -9.97 1.00 18.58
N THR A 256 -9.15 1.75 19.30
CA THR A 256 -8.14 2.67 18.73
C THR A 256 -6.72 2.09 18.76
N ASP A 257 -6.50 1.04 19.55
CA ASP A 257 -5.15 0.50 19.85
C ASP A 257 -4.45 -0.12 18.65
N ASP A 258 -5.23 -0.57 17.63
CA ASP A 258 -4.68 -1.21 16.42
C ASP A 258 -4.49 -0.26 15.24
N LEU A 259 -4.71 1.05 15.40
CA LEU A 259 -4.69 1.99 14.28
C LEU A 259 -3.30 2.15 13.68
N ASP A 260 -2.27 2.06 14.50
CA ASP A 260 -0.87 2.29 14.16
C ASP A 260 -0.09 0.96 13.99
N HIS A 261 -0.78 -0.18 14.06
CA HIS A 261 -0.17 -1.48 13.93
C HIS A 261 -0.43 -2.12 12.56
N VAL A 262 0.60 -2.76 12.04
CA VAL A 262 0.51 -3.61 10.84
C VAL A 262 -0.50 -4.73 11.13
N SER A 263 -1.44 -4.97 10.20
CA SER A 263 -2.45 -6.01 10.38
C SER A 263 -1.85 -7.42 10.29
N ASP A 264 -2.46 -8.41 10.96
CA ASP A 264 -2.05 -9.82 10.88
C ASP A 264 -1.95 -10.32 9.44
N LYS A 265 -2.89 -9.91 8.58
CA LYS A 265 -2.85 -10.22 7.15
C LYS A 265 -1.58 -9.69 6.50
N SER A 266 -1.28 -8.41 6.73
CA SER A 266 -0.12 -7.76 6.13
C SER A 266 1.18 -8.33 6.65
N HIS A 267 1.20 -8.73 7.92
CA HIS A 267 2.34 -9.41 8.53
C HIS A 267 2.61 -10.76 7.88
N ARG A 268 1.58 -11.62 7.73
CA ARG A 268 1.71 -12.92 7.04
C ARG A 268 2.19 -12.80 5.60
N VAL A 269 1.69 -11.82 4.86
CA VAL A 269 2.15 -11.56 3.49
C VAL A 269 3.62 -11.18 3.48
N ALA A 270 4.05 -10.32 4.41
CA ALA A 270 5.46 -9.91 4.52
C ALA A 270 6.38 -11.08 4.89
N GLU A 271 5.95 -11.97 5.77
CA GLU A 271 6.65 -13.23 6.09
C GLU A 271 6.78 -14.12 4.86
N GLY A 272 5.69 -14.32 4.10
CA GLY A 272 5.73 -15.11 2.87
C GLY A 272 6.67 -14.54 1.79
N VAL A 273 6.73 -13.21 1.66
CA VAL A 273 7.73 -12.57 0.78
C VAL A 273 9.14 -12.83 1.26
N HIS A 274 9.40 -12.76 2.56
CA HIS A 274 10.71 -13.02 3.14
C HIS A 274 11.14 -14.48 2.91
N GLU A 275 10.24 -15.45 3.13
CA GLU A 275 10.48 -16.87 2.86
C GLU A 275 10.80 -17.12 1.38
N ALA A 276 10.00 -16.55 0.47
CA ALA A 276 10.25 -16.62 -0.97
C ALA A 276 11.62 -16.07 -1.34
N LEU A 277 11.96 -14.89 -0.79
CA LEU A 277 13.25 -14.24 -1.03
C LEU A 277 14.43 -15.10 -0.54
N LEU A 278 14.33 -15.68 0.65
CA LEU A 278 15.39 -16.55 1.19
C LEU A 278 15.60 -17.81 0.35
N SER A 279 14.50 -18.43 -0.11
CA SER A 279 14.54 -19.60 -0.99
C SER A 279 15.24 -19.28 -2.32
N LEU A 280 14.83 -18.21 -3.00
CA LEU A 280 15.40 -17.77 -4.27
C LEU A 280 16.88 -17.38 -4.14
N LEU A 281 17.26 -16.73 -3.05
CA LEU A 281 18.68 -16.41 -2.76
C LEU A 281 19.52 -17.67 -2.55
N ALA A 282 18.95 -18.72 -1.94
CA ALA A 282 19.64 -20.00 -1.77
C ALA A 282 19.88 -20.72 -3.12
N ASP A 283 18.90 -20.65 -4.02
CA ASP A 283 19.01 -21.27 -5.35
C ASP A 283 19.99 -20.53 -6.27
N LEU A 284 20.02 -19.20 -6.22
CA LEU A 284 21.05 -18.42 -6.91
C LEU A 284 22.48 -18.71 -6.43
N LYS A 285 22.66 -19.09 -5.15
CA LYS A 285 23.98 -19.49 -4.64
C LYS A 285 24.42 -20.88 -5.12
N LYS A 286 23.47 -21.79 -5.34
CA LYS A 286 23.76 -23.13 -5.87
C LYS A 286 24.08 -23.14 -7.37
N ALA A 287 23.54 -22.15 -8.10
CA ALA A 287 23.74 -22.02 -9.55
C ALA A 287 25.08 -21.35 -9.95
N LYS A 288 25.79 -20.75 -9.00
CA LYS A 288 27.15 -20.17 -9.14
C LYS A 288 28.22 -21.13 -8.67
#